data_38682a8639504e6d903d30c09ade87b4
#
_entry.id   38682a8639504e6d903d30c09ade87b4
#
_cell.length_a   1.000
_cell.length_b   1.000
_cell.length_c   1.000
_cell.angle_alpha   90.00
_cell.angle_beta   90.00
_cell.angle_gamma   90.00
#
_symmetry.space_group_name_H-M   'P 1'
#
loop_
_entity.id
_entity.type
_entity.pdbx_description
1 polymer ?
#
loop_
_entity_poly.entity_id
_entity_poly.type
_entity_poly.pdbx_seq_one_letter_code
_entity_poly.pdbx_strand_id
1 'polypeptide(L)'
;VTMLPLRREQIFPRADILIHERLTIRPAIAADAATILDFIRALADYEKLLHEVQATEADIARDLFGTDPKVFCEIAEWDGKPVGFALWFYTYSTFQGRHGIWLEDLYVDPSMRGNGIGKAMLVNLAARCLRESLGRFEWWVLDWNAPSIDFYISQGGVMQDEWTKVRVEGGALVKLGRS
;
A
#
# COMPACT_ATOMS: atom_id res chain seq x y z
N VAL A 1 -18.70 22.74 32.47
CA VAL A 1 -18.41 23.22 31.10
C VAL A 1 -18.64 22.03 30.18
N THR A 2 -19.80 22.03 29.50
CA THR A 2 -20.20 20.94 28.60
C THR A 2 -19.46 21.14 27.28
N MET A 3 -18.49 20.27 27.00
CA MET A 3 -17.86 20.22 25.67
C MET A 3 -18.88 19.68 24.68
N LEU A 4 -19.33 20.52 23.77
CA LEU A 4 -20.10 20.08 22.58
C LEU A 4 -19.23 19.16 21.74
N PRO A 5 -19.75 18.01 21.26
CA PRO A 5 -19.00 17.17 20.36
C PRO A 5 -18.78 17.93 19.04
N LEU A 6 -17.52 18.09 18.66
CA LEU A 6 -17.14 18.64 17.37
C LEU A 6 -17.79 17.77 16.27
N ARG A 7 -18.50 18.44 15.35
CA ARG A 7 -19.10 17.74 14.21
C ARG A 7 -17.98 17.10 13.38
N ARG A 8 -18.21 15.88 12.88
CA ARG A 8 -17.27 15.09 12.07
C ARG A 8 -16.67 15.89 10.90
N GLU A 9 -17.39 16.86 10.35
CA GLU A 9 -16.97 17.73 9.27
C GLU A 9 -15.96 18.82 9.68
N GLN A 10 -15.82 19.11 10.97
CA GLN A 10 -14.88 20.10 11.50
C GLN A 10 -13.51 19.53 11.87
N ILE A 11 -13.40 18.19 11.97
CA ILE A 11 -12.15 17.50 12.32
C ILE A 11 -11.29 17.24 11.08
N PHE A 12 -11.91 17.20 9.90
CA PHE A 12 -11.25 17.00 8.63
C PHE A 12 -11.78 18.06 7.65
N PRO A 13 -11.14 19.27 7.58
CA PRO A 13 -11.29 20.00 6.34
C PRO A 13 -10.95 18.97 5.25
N ARG A 14 -11.73 18.94 4.16
CA ARG A 14 -11.21 18.36 2.92
C ARG A 14 -9.82 18.96 2.81
N ALA A 15 -8.80 18.17 3.17
CA ALA A 15 -7.47 18.55 2.83
C ALA A 15 -7.53 18.65 1.31
N ASP A 16 -7.62 19.87 0.79
CA ASP A 16 -7.07 20.19 -0.47
C ASP A 16 -5.57 19.92 -0.32
N ILE A 17 -5.25 18.60 -0.28
CA ILE A 17 -3.98 18.18 -0.74
C ILE A 17 -3.99 18.80 -2.13
N LEU A 18 -3.13 19.77 -2.36
CA LEU A 18 -2.75 20.19 -3.69
C LEU A 18 -2.11 18.97 -4.37
N ILE A 19 -2.95 17.97 -4.57
CA ILE A 19 -2.74 16.93 -5.54
C ILE A 19 -2.69 17.75 -6.81
N HIS A 20 -1.57 17.79 -7.46
CA HIS A 20 -1.39 18.41 -8.74
C HIS A 20 -2.66 18.16 -9.56
N GLU A 21 -3.26 19.20 -10.20
CA GLU A 21 -4.53 19.07 -10.94
C GLU A 21 -4.55 17.87 -11.89
N ARG A 22 -3.36 17.37 -12.25
CA ARG A 22 -3.09 16.23 -13.13
C ARG A 22 -3.10 14.86 -12.42
N LEU A 23 -3.02 14.80 -11.09
CA LEU A 23 -2.92 13.56 -10.33
C LEU A 23 -4.29 13.15 -9.79
N THR A 24 -4.70 11.94 -10.12
CA THR A 24 -5.87 11.26 -9.54
C THR A 24 -5.42 9.98 -8.87
N ILE A 25 -5.92 9.70 -7.66
CA ILE A 25 -5.77 8.40 -7.00
C ILE A 25 -7.17 7.79 -6.90
N ARG A 26 -7.33 6.61 -7.46
CA ARG A 26 -8.61 5.88 -7.47
C ARG A 26 -8.43 4.43 -7.07
N PRO A 27 -9.46 3.78 -6.51
CA PRO A 27 -9.48 2.34 -6.39
C PRO A 27 -9.28 1.68 -7.77
N ALA A 28 -8.55 0.57 -7.78
CA ALA A 28 -8.40 -0.24 -8.98
C ALA A 28 -9.73 -0.92 -9.34
N ILE A 29 -9.90 -1.20 -10.61
CA ILE A 29 -11.04 -1.94 -11.18
C ILE A 29 -10.53 -3.17 -11.94
N ALA A 30 -11.41 -4.11 -12.27
CA ALA A 30 -11.01 -5.36 -12.91
C ALA A 30 -10.22 -5.16 -14.24
N ALA A 31 -10.48 -4.09 -14.96
CA ALA A 31 -9.73 -3.74 -16.17
C ALA A 31 -8.26 -3.34 -15.91
N ASP A 32 -7.90 -3.05 -14.66
CA ASP A 32 -6.53 -2.70 -14.28
C ASP A 32 -5.64 -3.92 -14.02
N ALA A 33 -6.15 -5.16 -14.07
CA ALA A 33 -5.42 -6.36 -13.66
C ALA A 33 -4.07 -6.51 -14.39
N ALA A 34 -4.05 -6.30 -15.71
CA ALA A 34 -2.83 -6.33 -16.50
C ALA A 34 -1.85 -5.21 -16.08
N THR A 35 -2.34 -3.98 -15.91
CA THR A 35 -1.53 -2.83 -15.47
C THR A 35 -0.93 -3.05 -14.08
N ILE A 36 -1.70 -3.62 -13.15
CA ILE A 36 -1.21 -3.96 -11.81
C ILE A 36 -0.07 -4.98 -11.90
N LEU A 37 -0.24 -6.03 -12.71
CA LEU A 37 0.80 -7.04 -12.92
C LEU A 37 2.09 -6.42 -13.52
N ASP A 38 1.94 -5.49 -14.47
CA ASP A 38 3.09 -4.79 -15.05
C ASP A 38 3.82 -3.93 -14.00
N PHE A 39 3.09 -3.26 -13.10
CA PHE A 39 3.69 -2.51 -12.00
C PHE A 39 4.36 -3.42 -10.96
N ILE A 40 3.78 -4.58 -10.63
CA ILE A 40 4.41 -5.59 -9.77
C ILE A 40 5.74 -6.03 -10.37
N ARG A 41 5.77 -6.34 -11.67
CA ARG A 41 7.01 -6.73 -12.36
C ARG A 41 8.04 -5.60 -12.38
N ALA A 42 7.61 -4.36 -12.62
CA ALA A 42 8.50 -3.21 -12.62
C ALA A 42 9.08 -2.94 -11.22
N LEU A 43 8.31 -3.12 -10.16
CA LEU A 43 8.78 -3.04 -8.78
C LEU A 43 9.78 -4.17 -8.49
N ALA A 44 9.45 -5.40 -8.85
CA ALA A 44 10.32 -6.56 -8.65
C ALA A 44 11.65 -6.43 -9.42
N ASP A 45 11.64 -5.85 -10.61
CA ASP A 45 12.84 -5.55 -11.38
C ASP A 45 13.72 -4.49 -10.65
N TYR A 46 13.10 -3.42 -10.16
CA TYR A 46 13.79 -2.42 -9.32
C TYR A 46 14.42 -3.05 -8.08
N GLU A 47 13.75 -3.99 -7.44
CA GLU A 47 14.21 -4.73 -6.27
C GLU A 47 15.17 -5.88 -6.60
N LYS A 48 15.45 -6.15 -7.88
CA LYS A 48 16.27 -7.27 -8.38
C LYS A 48 15.70 -8.65 -8.07
N LEU A 49 14.39 -8.72 -7.94
CA LEU A 49 13.61 -9.93 -7.59
C LEU A 49 12.63 -10.35 -8.69
N LEU A 50 12.80 -9.86 -9.92
CA LEU A 50 11.88 -10.16 -11.04
C LEU A 50 11.70 -11.67 -11.25
N HIS A 51 12.74 -12.47 -11.00
CA HIS A 51 12.71 -13.94 -11.11
C HIS A 51 11.80 -14.62 -10.06
N GLU A 52 11.42 -13.91 -9.00
CA GLU A 52 10.51 -14.42 -7.96
C GLU A 52 9.02 -14.21 -8.34
N VAL A 53 8.73 -13.38 -9.35
CA VAL A 53 7.35 -13.06 -9.74
C VAL A 53 6.70 -14.26 -10.42
N GLN A 54 5.76 -14.89 -9.74
CA GLN A 54 4.97 -16.03 -10.24
C GLN A 54 3.51 -15.63 -10.53
N ALA A 55 3.08 -14.47 -10.05
CA ALA A 55 1.72 -13.98 -10.22
C ALA A 55 1.36 -13.83 -11.70
N THR A 56 0.12 -14.18 -12.02
CA THR A 56 -0.49 -13.99 -13.35
C THR A 56 -1.59 -12.93 -13.29
N GLU A 57 -1.99 -12.42 -14.44
CA GLU A 57 -3.15 -11.51 -14.53
C GLU A 57 -4.43 -12.17 -13.97
N ALA A 58 -4.60 -13.49 -14.18
CA ALA A 58 -5.74 -14.23 -13.65
C ALA A 58 -5.73 -14.29 -12.12
N ASP A 59 -4.55 -14.40 -11.49
CA ASP A 59 -4.42 -14.35 -10.04
C ASP A 59 -4.79 -12.97 -9.50
N ILE A 60 -4.31 -11.90 -10.13
CA ILE A 60 -4.65 -10.52 -9.78
C ILE A 60 -6.17 -10.30 -9.92
N ALA A 61 -6.77 -10.72 -11.03
CA ALA A 61 -8.19 -10.58 -11.25
C ALA A 61 -9.03 -11.34 -10.21
N ARG A 62 -8.63 -12.56 -9.86
CA ARG A 62 -9.29 -13.38 -8.84
C ARG A 62 -9.23 -12.74 -7.45
N ASP A 63 -8.03 -12.32 -7.03
CA ASP A 63 -7.77 -11.98 -5.63
C ASP A 63 -8.16 -10.53 -5.30
N LEU A 64 -8.11 -9.60 -6.27
CA LEU A 64 -8.51 -8.23 -6.08
C LEU A 64 -9.97 -7.96 -6.43
N PHE A 65 -10.53 -8.70 -7.42
CA PHE A 65 -11.83 -8.36 -8.00
C PHE A 65 -12.85 -9.51 -7.92
N GLY A 66 -12.51 -10.61 -7.26
CA GLY A 66 -13.42 -11.71 -6.99
C GLY A 66 -14.53 -11.34 -5.98
N THR A 67 -15.32 -12.32 -5.58
CA THR A 67 -16.49 -12.12 -4.70
C THR A 67 -16.13 -11.75 -3.25
N ASP A 68 -14.93 -12.08 -2.78
CA ASP A 68 -14.46 -11.83 -1.41
C ASP A 68 -12.97 -11.43 -1.44
N PRO A 69 -12.65 -10.23 -1.95
CA PRO A 69 -11.26 -9.78 -2.07
C PRO A 69 -10.63 -9.60 -0.70
N LYS A 70 -9.40 -10.10 -0.54
CA LYS A 70 -8.60 -9.95 0.68
C LYS A 70 -7.49 -8.91 0.51
N VAL A 71 -7.22 -8.51 -0.71
CA VAL A 71 -6.25 -7.49 -1.08
C VAL A 71 -6.93 -6.40 -1.89
N PHE A 72 -6.43 -5.19 -1.78
CA PHE A 72 -6.98 -3.98 -2.38
C PHE A 72 -5.87 -3.22 -3.10
N CYS A 73 -6.23 -2.44 -4.08
CA CYS A 73 -5.27 -1.68 -4.85
C CYS A 73 -5.81 -0.28 -5.18
N GLU A 74 -4.93 0.71 -5.04
CA GLU A 74 -5.16 2.07 -5.52
C GLU A 74 -4.24 2.33 -6.72
N ILE A 75 -4.77 2.95 -7.77
CA ILE A 75 -4.02 3.36 -8.95
C ILE A 75 -3.82 4.88 -8.90
N ALA A 76 -2.57 5.30 -9.10
CA ALA A 76 -2.25 6.70 -9.35
C ALA A 76 -2.24 6.95 -10.85
N GLU A 77 -3.03 7.92 -11.30
CA GLU A 77 -3.09 8.37 -12.69
C GLU A 77 -2.56 9.80 -12.80
N TRP A 78 -1.77 10.05 -13.83
CA TRP A 78 -1.31 11.37 -14.21
C TRP A 78 -1.86 11.71 -15.60
N ASP A 79 -2.69 12.74 -15.69
CA ASP A 79 -3.46 13.05 -16.90
C ASP A 79 -4.24 11.82 -17.44
N GLY A 80 -4.84 11.05 -16.55
CA GLY A 80 -5.61 9.86 -16.90
C GLY A 80 -4.79 8.64 -17.32
N LYS A 81 -3.45 8.66 -17.18
CA LYS A 81 -2.58 7.51 -17.46
C LYS A 81 -2.08 6.90 -16.14
N PRO A 82 -2.20 5.59 -15.95
CA PRO A 82 -1.63 4.91 -14.79
C PRO A 82 -0.11 5.13 -14.73
N VAL A 83 0.38 5.60 -13.58
CA VAL A 83 1.80 5.90 -13.34
C VAL A 83 2.33 5.31 -12.04
N GLY A 84 1.48 4.62 -11.29
CA GLY A 84 1.86 3.96 -10.06
C GLY A 84 0.68 3.26 -9.40
N PHE A 85 0.99 2.44 -8.41
CA PHE A 85 0.00 1.70 -7.63
C PHE A 85 0.41 1.53 -6.18
N ALA A 86 -0.57 1.29 -5.33
CA ALA A 86 -0.41 0.82 -3.96
C ALA A 86 -1.30 -0.40 -3.73
N LEU A 87 -0.71 -1.54 -3.43
CA LEU A 87 -1.42 -2.77 -3.09
C LEU A 87 -1.35 -2.98 -1.58
N TRP A 88 -2.48 -3.26 -0.96
CA TRP A 88 -2.60 -3.29 0.49
C TRP A 88 -3.69 -4.24 0.97
N PHE A 89 -3.64 -4.59 2.27
CA PHE A 89 -4.67 -5.39 2.93
C PHE A 89 -4.81 -5.02 4.41
N TYR A 90 -5.90 -5.47 5.05
CA TYR A 90 -6.12 -5.23 6.47
C TYR A 90 -5.29 -6.18 7.33
N THR A 91 -4.64 -5.64 8.35
CA THR A 91 -4.03 -6.38 9.45
C THR A 91 -4.85 -6.23 10.73
N TYR A 92 -4.44 -6.92 11.79
CA TYR A 92 -5.02 -6.77 13.10
C TYR A 92 -3.94 -6.71 14.19
N SER A 93 -4.03 -5.73 15.07
CA SER A 93 -3.18 -5.62 16.25
C SER A 93 -3.93 -6.12 17.49
N THR A 94 -3.48 -7.23 18.05
CA THR A 94 -4.02 -7.74 19.31
C THR A 94 -3.75 -6.80 20.48
N PHE A 95 -2.63 -6.07 20.45
CA PHE A 95 -2.28 -5.12 21.49
C PHE A 95 -3.16 -3.87 21.50
N GLN A 96 -3.57 -3.43 20.31
CA GLN A 96 -4.45 -2.26 20.17
C GLN A 96 -5.94 -2.65 20.09
N GLY A 97 -6.26 -3.93 19.85
CA GLY A 97 -7.61 -4.39 19.60
C GLY A 97 -8.25 -3.77 18.34
N ARG A 98 -7.42 -3.45 17.33
CA ARG A 98 -7.84 -2.71 16.12
C ARG A 98 -7.21 -3.28 14.88
N HIS A 99 -7.92 -3.13 13.76
CA HIS A 99 -7.34 -3.34 12.45
C HIS A 99 -6.31 -2.25 12.11
N GLY A 100 -5.45 -2.56 11.16
CA GLY A 100 -4.53 -1.65 10.53
C GLY A 100 -4.49 -1.88 9.03
N ILE A 101 -3.69 -1.12 8.30
CA ILE A 101 -3.35 -1.37 6.91
C ILE A 101 -1.92 -1.90 6.85
N TRP A 102 -1.73 -2.97 6.08
CA TRP A 102 -0.45 -3.40 5.57
C TRP A 102 -0.34 -2.99 4.10
N LEU A 103 0.63 -2.18 3.78
CA LEU A 103 0.98 -1.84 2.41
C LEU A 103 2.00 -2.86 1.92
N GLU A 104 1.59 -3.71 0.97
CA GLU A 104 2.46 -4.73 0.40
C GLU A 104 3.40 -4.12 -0.62
N ASP A 105 2.84 -3.38 -1.58
CA ASP A 105 3.59 -2.76 -2.66
C ASP A 105 3.26 -1.27 -2.79
N LEU A 106 4.28 -0.45 -3.02
CA LEU A 106 4.17 0.93 -3.45
C LEU A 106 5.15 1.18 -4.59
N TYR A 107 4.63 1.45 -5.77
CA TYR A 107 5.44 1.74 -6.94
C TYR A 107 4.98 3.02 -7.63
N VAL A 108 5.95 3.80 -8.08
CA VAL A 108 5.75 4.94 -8.98
C VAL A 108 6.75 4.82 -10.12
N ASP A 109 6.25 4.96 -11.35
CA ASP A 109 7.09 4.96 -12.55
C ASP A 109 8.30 5.89 -12.34
N PRO A 110 9.54 5.40 -12.57
CA PRO A 110 10.75 6.18 -12.35
C PRO A 110 10.74 7.54 -13.03
N SER A 111 10.15 7.63 -14.25
CA SER A 111 10.04 8.89 -15.00
C SER A 111 9.10 9.91 -14.35
N MET A 112 8.24 9.46 -13.42
CA MET A 112 7.24 10.26 -12.74
C MET A 112 7.60 10.54 -11.27
N ARG A 113 8.73 10.02 -10.79
CA ARG A 113 9.20 10.29 -9.43
C ARG A 113 9.53 11.79 -9.25
N GLY A 114 9.56 12.25 -8.01
CA GLY A 114 9.76 13.66 -7.69
C GLY A 114 8.52 14.56 -7.81
N ASN A 115 7.40 14.06 -8.36
CA ASN A 115 6.14 14.78 -8.51
C ASN A 115 5.17 14.60 -7.32
N GLY A 116 5.62 14.05 -6.19
CA GLY A 116 4.80 13.88 -4.99
C GLY A 116 3.82 12.70 -5.04
N ILE A 117 3.81 11.89 -6.11
CA ILE A 117 2.83 10.80 -6.33
C ILE A 117 2.88 9.77 -5.18
N GLY A 118 4.08 9.27 -4.83
CA GLY A 118 4.23 8.31 -3.73
C GLY A 118 3.73 8.86 -2.40
N LYS A 119 4.02 10.13 -2.10
CA LYS A 119 3.48 10.81 -0.91
C LYS A 119 1.96 10.88 -0.94
N ALA A 120 1.37 11.24 -2.07
CA ALA A 120 -0.08 11.34 -2.22
C ALA A 120 -0.76 9.98 -1.99
N MET A 121 -0.17 8.88 -2.47
CA MET A 121 -0.68 7.53 -2.24
C MET A 121 -0.60 7.13 -0.76
N LEU A 122 0.52 7.42 -0.06
CA LEU A 122 0.61 7.20 1.39
C LEU A 122 -0.42 8.01 2.16
N VAL A 123 -0.60 9.29 1.81
CA VAL A 123 -1.60 10.17 2.43
C VAL A 123 -3.02 9.64 2.20
N ASN A 124 -3.33 9.13 1.01
CA ASN A 124 -4.64 8.54 0.71
C ASN A 124 -4.94 7.33 1.62
N LEU A 125 -3.97 6.42 1.81
CA LEU A 125 -4.11 5.27 2.70
C LEU A 125 -4.11 5.67 4.19
N ALA A 126 -3.30 6.63 4.61
CA ALA A 126 -3.33 7.18 5.96
C ALA A 126 -4.68 7.84 6.27
N ALA A 127 -5.26 8.59 5.31
CA ALA A 127 -6.60 9.16 5.44
C ALA A 127 -7.68 8.06 5.56
N ARG A 128 -7.53 6.91 4.87
CA ARG A 128 -8.38 5.73 5.07
C ARG A 128 -8.25 5.21 6.49
N CYS A 129 -7.03 5.07 7.03
CA CYS A 129 -6.84 4.66 8.42
C CYS A 129 -7.60 5.55 9.40
N LEU A 130 -7.57 6.86 9.20
CA LEU A 130 -8.32 7.81 10.04
C LEU A 130 -9.84 7.65 9.89
N ARG A 131 -10.36 7.56 8.67
CA ARG A 131 -11.80 7.40 8.42
C ARG A 131 -12.38 6.13 9.02
N GLU A 132 -11.60 5.03 8.98
CA GLU A 132 -12.02 3.71 9.45
C GLU A 132 -11.59 3.44 10.90
N SER A 133 -10.96 4.42 11.58
CA SER A 133 -10.47 4.29 12.96
C SER A 133 -9.49 3.14 13.15
N LEU A 134 -8.63 2.91 12.14
CA LEU A 134 -7.59 1.89 12.18
C LEU A 134 -6.46 2.32 13.11
N GLY A 135 -5.75 1.33 13.69
CA GLY A 135 -4.76 1.58 14.72
C GLY A 135 -3.36 1.88 14.19
N ARG A 136 -3.03 1.42 12.98
CA ARG A 136 -1.68 1.55 12.42
C ARG A 136 -1.67 1.38 10.90
N PHE A 137 -0.57 1.87 10.29
CA PHE A 137 -0.28 1.75 8.88
C PHE A 137 1.18 1.30 8.75
N GLU A 138 1.41 0.12 8.18
CA GLU A 138 2.70 -0.58 8.22
C GLU A 138 3.08 -1.10 6.84
N TRP A 139 4.40 -1.21 6.61
CA TRP A 139 5.00 -1.82 5.42
C TRP A 139 6.42 -2.27 5.72
N TRP A 140 7.01 -3.03 4.80
CA TRP A 140 8.44 -3.31 4.80
C TRP A 140 9.16 -2.52 3.71
N VAL A 141 10.45 -2.33 3.92
CA VAL A 141 11.37 -1.77 2.95
C VAL A 141 12.66 -2.57 3.00
N LEU A 142 13.27 -2.82 1.85
CA LEU A 142 14.55 -3.54 1.80
C LEU A 142 15.66 -2.68 2.44
N ASP A 143 16.48 -3.30 3.28
CA ASP A 143 17.52 -2.61 4.08
C ASP A 143 18.50 -1.79 3.22
N TRP A 144 18.75 -2.24 2.00
CA TRP A 144 19.63 -1.53 1.07
C TRP A 144 18.95 -0.32 0.39
N ASN A 145 17.64 -0.17 0.46
CA ASN A 145 16.88 0.86 -0.26
C ASN A 145 16.85 2.18 0.54
N ALA A 146 18.03 2.75 0.78
CA ALA A 146 18.18 3.99 1.53
C ALA A 146 17.29 5.14 1.01
N PRO A 147 17.13 5.37 -0.32
CA PRO A 147 16.24 6.44 -0.79
C PRO A 147 14.77 6.27 -0.35
N SER A 148 14.27 5.03 -0.32
CA SER A 148 12.91 4.76 0.15
C SER A 148 12.81 4.86 1.68
N ILE A 149 13.82 4.42 2.42
CA ILE A 149 13.90 4.58 3.87
C ILE A 149 13.85 6.06 4.25
N ASP A 150 14.69 6.89 3.64
CA ASP A 150 14.72 8.34 3.88
C ASP A 150 13.37 8.99 3.56
N PHE A 151 12.76 8.57 2.45
CA PHE A 151 11.42 9.04 2.08
C PHE A 151 10.39 8.67 3.17
N TYR A 152 10.33 7.43 3.64
CA TYR A 152 9.37 7.00 4.66
C TYR A 152 9.59 7.69 6.01
N ILE A 153 10.84 7.84 6.44
CA ILE A 153 11.18 8.61 7.65
C ILE A 153 10.70 10.06 7.51
N SER A 154 10.88 10.68 6.34
CA SER A 154 10.41 12.04 6.08
C SER A 154 8.89 12.19 6.14
N GLN A 155 8.13 11.09 5.97
CA GLN A 155 6.67 11.04 6.14
C GLN A 155 6.25 10.68 7.58
N GLY A 156 7.19 10.56 8.52
CA GLY A 156 6.92 10.21 9.93
C GLY A 156 6.93 8.71 10.23
N GLY A 157 7.43 7.89 9.30
CA GLY A 157 7.65 6.46 9.53
C GLY A 157 8.72 6.22 10.59
N VAL A 158 8.52 5.20 11.43
CA VAL A 158 9.47 4.76 12.46
C VAL A 158 9.88 3.33 12.16
N MET A 159 11.18 3.11 12.00
CA MET A 159 11.73 1.77 11.78
C MET A 159 11.48 0.88 13.01
N GLN A 160 11.14 -0.39 12.75
CA GLN A 160 10.83 -1.39 13.79
C GLN A 160 11.98 -2.40 13.88
N ASP A 161 13.16 -1.95 14.28
CA ASP A 161 14.42 -2.72 14.24
C ASP A 161 14.47 -3.89 15.22
N GLU A 162 13.52 -3.95 16.17
CA GLU A 162 13.42 -5.01 17.18
C GLU A 162 12.79 -6.30 16.63
N TRP A 163 12.19 -6.25 15.43
CA TRP A 163 11.44 -7.37 14.86
C TRP A 163 12.22 -8.02 13.72
N THR A 164 12.34 -9.35 13.79
CA THR A 164 12.92 -10.15 12.71
C THR A 164 11.81 -10.90 11.98
N LYS A 165 11.76 -10.74 10.66
CA LYS A 165 10.83 -11.46 9.79
C LYS A 165 11.21 -12.94 9.74
N VAL A 166 10.24 -13.81 9.98
CA VAL A 166 10.36 -15.26 9.81
C VAL A 166 9.37 -15.72 8.74
N ARG A 167 9.84 -16.53 7.78
CA ARG A 167 9.04 -17.06 6.68
C ARG A 167 9.20 -18.58 6.60
N VAL A 168 8.08 -19.27 6.38
CA VAL A 168 8.07 -20.69 6.03
C VAL A 168 7.35 -20.84 4.70
N GLU A 169 8.01 -21.39 3.70
CA GLU A 169 7.49 -21.54 2.34
C GLU A 169 7.95 -22.84 1.67
N GLY A 170 7.38 -23.17 0.50
CA GLY A 170 7.75 -24.30 -0.31
C GLY A 170 7.68 -25.63 0.46
N GLY A 171 8.72 -26.45 0.35
CA GLY A 171 8.80 -27.78 1.00
C GLY A 171 8.76 -27.71 2.53
N ALA A 172 9.28 -26.64 3.14
CA ALA A 172 9.23 -26.45 4.59
C ALA A 172 7.79 -26.22 5.08
N LEU A 173 6.99 -25.45 4.34
CA LEU A 173 5.57 -25.25 4.65
C LEU A 173 4.78 -26.56 4.56
N VAL A 174 5.02 -27.35 3.51
CA VAL A 174 4.39 -28.68 3.34
C VAL A 174 4.74 -29.59 4.50
N LYS A 175 6.02 -29.63 4.90
CA LYS A 175 6.49 -30.47 6.01
C LYS A 175 5.83 -30.05 7.33
N LEU A 176 5.81 -28.75 7.63
CA LEU A 176 5.20 -28.22 8.86
C LEU A 176 3.69 -28.50 8.92
N GLY A 177 2.97 -28.37 7.80
CA GLY A 177 1.53 -28.58 7.74
C GLY A 177 1.08 -30.07 7.77
N ARG A 178 2.03 -31.02 7.68
CA ARG A 178 1.77 -32.47 7.74
C ARG A 178 2.33 -33.15 9.01
N SER A 179 2.98 -32.38 9.89
CA SER A 179 3.46 -32.81 11.20
C SER A 179 2.37 -32.67 12.26
#